data_fa011bf6bc9f47a84c2d110d8a60a614
#
_entry.id   fa011bf6bc9f47a84c2d110d8a60a614
#
_cell.length_a   1.000
_cell.length_b   1.000
_cell.length_c   1.000
_cell.angle_alpha   90.00
_cell.angle_beta   90.00
_cell.angle_gamma   90.00
#
_symmetry.space_group_name_H-M   'P 1'
#
loop_
_entity.id
_entity.type
_entity.pdbx_description
1 polymer ?
#
loop_
_entity_poly.entity_id
_entity_poly.type
_entity_poly.pdbx_seq_one_letter_code
_entity_poly.pdbx_strand_id
1 'polypeptide(L)'
;MEQDPATVVRGLPETEVEREAVREQLERILAHPLFSHSKRYPLLLRWVVEKALEGRAGQLKERTLGVEVFSRDPDYDTNTDPVVRITAGEIRKRIAQYYHEPGRETELRIDLPCGTYVPEFHRPAALLLPDPPALVPPALEVLPQVPPRPRASRRPFSPVYLTALALPPVVWLAIWVFSITSIDRFWQPFWDTPGTPLLCIGGNGIAQEVAAGPPLNTQTLTVTEQIRREYVAFSDVTTLSRLAGMFQAKGRQYNMRIGSSTTFADLRSGPVVLVGGFNNGWTMRLLSQLRFHFGRDPVSKVEWIEDRENPSNRDWLVDSNVPNLKLTDDYAIISRVLDPATEKMVVVAAGVVQYGTIAAGEFLTNPRYLDELAKKSPPGWQHKNLQAVIATKVINGNSGPPRIVATHFW
;
A
#
# COMPACT_ATOMS: atom_id res chain seq x y z
N MET A 1 -5.80 -24.10 -13.74
CA MET A 1 -6.31 -23.05 -14.63
C MET A 1 -7.76 -22.85 -14.27
N GLU A 2 -7.94 -22.11 -13.19
CA GLU A 2 -9.24 -21.86 -12.56
C GLU A 2 -9.76 -20.55 -13.17
N GLN A 3 -10.88 -20.65 -13.86
CA GLN A 3 -11.53 -19.50 -14.47
C GLN A 3 -12.13 -18.64 -13.38
N ASP A 4 -11.66 -17.40 -13.29
CA ASP A 4 -12.27 -16.30 -12.54
C ASP A 4 -13.74 -16.14 -13.02
N PRO A 5 -14.76 -16.16 -12.13
CA PRO A 5 -16.17 -16.17 -12.54
C PRO A 5 -16.71 -14.82 -13.01
N ALA A 6 -15.87 -13.87 -13.36
CA ALA A 6 -16.27 -12.60 -13.93
C ALA A 6 -15.76 -12.47 -15.39
N THR A 7 -16.46 -13.11 -16.33
CA THR A 7 -16.26 -12.81 -17.74
C THR A 7 -16.81 -11.41 -18.01
N VAL A 8 -15.92 -10.42 -17.89
CA VAL A 8 -16.20 -9.00 -18.13
C VAL A 8 -16.13 -8.75 -19.63
N VAL A 9 -17.26 -8.44 -20.26
CA VAL A 9 -17.28 -7.97 -21.65
C VAL A 9 -16.76 -6.53 -21.65
N ARG A 10 -15.54 -6.34 -22.18
CA ARG A 10 -14.93 -5.03 -22.42
C ARG A 10 -15.38 -4.50 -23.77
N GLY A 11 -15.98 -3.32 -23.81
CA GLY A 11 -16.30 -2.67 -25.06
C GLY A 11 -16.96 -1.31 -24.86
N LEU A 12 -16.88 -0.45 -25.90
CA LEU A 12 -17.75 0.71 -26.00
C LEU A 12 -19.18 0.22 -26.26
N PRO A 13 -20.20 0.84 -25.64
CA PRO A 13 -21.60 0.46 -25.84
C PRO A 13 -21.99 0.69 -27.31
N GLU A 14 -22.50 -0.35 -27.96
CA GLU A 14 -22.84 -0.34 -29.39
C GLU A 14 -24.29 0.13 -29.62
N THR A 15 -25.19 -0.18 -28.68
CA THR A 15 -26.62 0.16 -28.77
C THR A 15 -26.97 1.39 -27.96
N GLU A 16 -28.06 2.08 -28.33
CA GLU A 16 -28.53 3.25 -27.57
C GLU A 16 -29.01 2.86 -26.15
N VAL A 17 -29.58 1.67 -25.99
CA VAL A 17 -29.97 1.12 -24.68
C VAL A 17 -28.75 0.96 -23.77
N GLU A 18 -27.64 0.50 -24.33
CA GLU A 18 -26.39 0.37 -23.57
C GLU A 18 -25.79 1.72 -23.18
N ARG A 19 -25.88 2.72 -24.08
CA ARG A 19 -25.42 4.07 -23.80
C ARG A 19 -26.23 4.71 -22.66
N GLU A 20 -27.55 4.49 -22.67
CA GLU A 20 -28.43 4.99 -21.61
C GLU A 20 -28.13 4.32 -20.26
N ALA A 21 -27.90 3.01 -20.25
CA ALA A 21 -27.48 2.31 -19.02
C ALA A 21 -26.15 2.84 -18.44
N VAL A 22 -25.19 3.24 -19.32
CA VAL A 22 -23.95 3.90 -18.89
C VAL A 22 -24.23 5.28 -18.31
N ARG A 23 -25.13 6.08 -18.93
CA ARG A 23 -25.53 7.40 -18.41
C ARG A 23 -26.21 7.29 -17.04
N GLU A 24 -27.14 6.35 -16.89
CA GLU A 24 -27.77 6.10 -15.58
C GLU A 24 -26.77 5.75 -14.49
N GLN A 25 -25.80 4.88 -14.82
CA GLN A 25 -24.75 4.52 -13.88
C GLN A 25 -23.81 5.69 -13.58
N LEU A 26 -23.49 6.50 -14.57
CA LEU A 26 -22.72 7.74 -14.37
C LEU A 26 -23.44 8.67 -13.38
N GLU A 27 -24.75 8.89 -13.56
CA GLU A 27 -25.51 9.75 -12.63
C GLU A 27 -25.54 9.18 -11.21
N ARG A 28 -25.65 7.85 -11.02
CA ARG A 28 -25.55 7.22 -9.69
C ARG A 28 -24.20 7.49 -9.04
N ILE A 29 -23.10 7.36 -9.79
CA ILE A 29 -21.75 7.64 -9.29
C ILE A 29 -21.62 9.13 -8.92
N LEU A 30 -22.08 10.03 -9.78
CA LEU A 30 -21.96 11.47 -9.58
C LEU A 30 -22.81 11.99 -8.42
N ALA A 31 -23.96 11.34 -8.14
CA ALA A 31 -24.80 11.64 -7.00
C ALA A 31 -24.24 11.17 -5.66
N HIS A 32 -23.24 10.27 -5.69
CA HIS A 32 -22.65 9.70 -4.49
C HIS A 32 -21.85 10.74 -3.68
N PRO A 33 -21.83 10.69 -2.33
CA PRO A 33 -21.07 11.62 -1.48
C PRO A 33 -19.58 11.74 -1.84
N LEU A 34 -18.95 10.71 -2.33
CA LEU A 34 -17.57 10.73 -2.81
C LEU A 34 -17.32 11.75 -3.92
N PHE A 35 -18.33 12.12 -4.70
CA PHE A 35 -18.23 13.07 -5.82
C PHE A 35 -18.83 14.44 -5.53
N SER A 36 -19.74 14.55 -4.56
CA SER A 36 -20.51 15.78 -4.28
C SER A 36 -19.68 16.93 -3.71
N HIS A 37 -18.52 16.65 -3.10
CA HIS A 37 -17.69 17.66 -2.42
C HIS A 37 -16.78 18.48 -3.35
N SER A 38 -16.75 18.21 -4.64
CA SER A 38 -15.94 18.96 -5.61
C SER A 38 -16.63 19.06 -6.95
N LYS A 39 -16.70 20.26 -7.50
CA LYS A 39 -17.26 20.49 -8.83
C LYS A 39 -16.39 19.92 -9.97
N ARG A 40 -15.08 19.74 -9.73
CA ARG A 40 -14.11 19.31 -10.76
C ARG A 40 -14.24 17.83 -11.13
N TYR A 41 -14.52 16.95 -10.15
CA TYR A 41 -14.60 15.53 -10.38
C TYR A 41 -15.82 15.13 -11.22
N PRO A 42 -17.04 15.58 -10.89
CA PRO A 42 -18.21 15.33 -11.74
C PRO A 42 -18.03 15.89 -13.15
N LEU A 43 -17.46 17.09 -13.27
CA LEU A 43 -17.27 17.75 -14.57
C LEU A 43 -16.37 16.94 -15.48
N LEU A 44 -15.19 16.51 -15.01
CA LEU A 44 -14.25 15.72 -15.80
C LEU A 44 -14.82 14.32 -16.11
N LEU A 45 -15.37 13.61 -15.12
CA LEU A 45 -15.89 12.27 -15.33
C LEU A 45 -17.07 12.27 -16.32
N ARG A 46 -18.00 13.18 -16.18
CA ARG A 46 -19.10 13.35 -17.13
C ARG A 46 -18.58 13.62 -18.55
N TRP A 47 -17.65 14.52 -18.70
CA TRP A 47 -17.12 14.92 -19.99
C TRP A 47 -16.43 13.75 -20.71
N VAL A 48 -15.58 12.99 -20.02
CA VAL A 48 -14.87 11.86 -20.64
C VAL A 48 -15.82 10.71 -21.00
N VAL A 49 -16.84 10.43 -20.17
CA VAL A 49 -17.83 9.39 -20.45
C VAL A 49 -18.68 9.79 -21.65
N GLU A 50 -19.24 11.01 -21.69
CA GLU A 50 -20.06 11.46 -22.83
C GLU A 50 -19.27 11.49 -24.13
N LYS A 51 -18.02 11.97 -24.12
CA LYS A 51 -17.18 11.95 -25.32
C LYS A 51 -16.83 10.54 -25.81
N ALA A 52 -16.68 9.59 -24.90
CA ALA A 52 -16.49 8.19 -25.25
C ALA A 52 -17.77 7.59 -25.89
N LEU A 53 -18.96 7.91 -25.32
CA LEU A 53 -20.25 7.48 -25.85
C LEU A 53 -20.56 8.10 -27.23
N GLU A 54 -20.05 9.32 -27.50
CA GLU A 54 -20.15 9.97 -28.81
C GLU A 54 -19.17 9.36 -29.86
N GLY A 55 -18.35 8.37 -29.49
CA GLY A 55 -17.34 7.80 -30.38
C GLY A 55 -16.10 8.67 -30.56
N ARG A 56 -15.91 9.69 -29.71
CA ARG A 56 -14.82 10.67 -29.80
C ARG A 56 -13.68 10.39 -28.84
N ALA A 57 -13.43 9.12 -28.50
CA ALA A 57 -12.37 8.70 -27.58
C ALA A 57 -10.96 9.23 -27.96
N GLY A 58 -10.68 9.42 -29.25
CA GLY A 58 -9.42 9.99 -29.74
C GLY A 58 -9.14 11.44 -29.31
N GLN A 59 -10.18 12.18 -28.87
CA GLN A 59 -10.06 13.56 -28.37
C GLN A 59 -9.73 13.62 -26.86
N LEU A 60 -9.76 12.49 -26.14
CA LEU A 60 -9.51 12.41 -24.70
C LEU A 60 -8.02 12.50 -24.37
N LYS A 61 -7.40 13.61 -24.75
CA LYS A 61 -5.99 13.92 -24.48
C LYS A 61 -5.87 14.99 -23.38
N GLU A 62 -4.80 14.95 -22.60
CA GLU A 62 -4.59 15.85 -21.46
C GLU A 62 -4.79 17.34 -21.80
N ARG A 63 -4.17 17.81 -22.89
CA ARG A 63 -4.31 19.21 -23.32
C ARG A 63 -5.75 19.56 -23.66
N THR A 64 -6.45 18.72 -24.41
CA THR A 64 -7.86 18.93 -24.75
C THR A 64 -8.74 18.99 -23.50
N LEU A 65 -8.52 18.09 -22.54
CA LEU A 65 -9.23 18.09 -21.25
C LEU A 65 -8.93 19.35 -20.44
N GLY A 66 -7.69 19.84 -20.47
CA GLY A 66 -7.32 21.09 -19.80
C GLY A 66 -8.05 22.28 -20.35
N VAL A 67 -8.15 22.41 -21.66
CA VAL A 67 -8.83 23.50 -22.35
C VAL A 67 -10.35 23.42 -22.16
N GLU A 68 -10.94 22.27 -22.52
CA GLU A 68 -12.39 22.13 -22.62
C GLU A 68 -13.09 21.97 -21.26
N VAL A 69 -12.43 21.32 -20.29
CA VAL A 69 -13.03 21.01 -18.99
C VAL A 69 -12.60 22.02 -17.91
N PHE A 70 -11.33 22.47 -17.98
CA PHE A 70 -10.77 23.33 -16.93
C PHE A 70 -10.51 24.78 -17.40
N SER A 71 -10.95 25.13 -18.63
CA SER A 71 -10.81 26.47 -19.20
C SER A 71 -9.36 26.98 -19.16
N ARG A 72 -8.42 26.09 -19.49
CA ARG A 72 -7.00 26.44 -19.63
C ARG A 72 -6.74 27.10 -21.00
N ASP A 73 -5.68 27.87 -21.06
CA ASP A 73 -5.22 28.43 -22.34
C ASP A 73 -4.86 27.28 -23.30
N PRO A 74 -5.15 27.35 -24.60
CA PRO A 74 -4.78 26.32 -25.58
C PRO A 74 -3.29 25.97 -25.59
N ASP A 75 -2.43 26.90 -25.23
CA ASP A 75 -0.99 26.74 -25.18
C ASP A 75 -0.42 26.45 -23.79
N TYR A 76 -1.29 26.17 -22.78
CA TYR A 76 -0.81 25.86 -21.44
C TYR A 76 0.11 24.65 -21.41
N ASP A 77 1.14 24.70 -20.56
CA ASP A 77 2.08 23.58 -20.38
C ASP A 77 1.52 22.56 -19.38
N THR A 78 1.20 21.37 -19.88
CA THR A 78 0.68 20.25 -19.07
C THR A 78 1.68 19.72 -18.03
N ASN A 79 2.99 20.03 -18.16
CA ASN A 79 3.98 19.64 -17.17
C ASN A 79 4.00 20.63 -15.98
N THR A 80 3.75 21.90 -16.25
CA THR A 80 3.70 22.94 -15.21
C THR A 80 2.35 22.99 -14.51
N ASP A 81 1.24 22.73 -15.22
CA ASP A 81 -0.10 22.62 -14.63
C ASP A 81 -0.71 21.21 -14.81
N PRO A 82 -0.48 20.29 -13.88
CA PRO A 82 -0.93 18.90 -13.96
C PRO A 82 -2.41 18.72 -13.54
N VAL A 83 -3.26 19.74 -13.65
CA VAL A 83 -4.64 19.72 -13.14
C VAL A 83 -5.46 18.54 -13.64
N VAL A 84 -5.32 18.16 -14.91
CA VAL A 84 -6.03 17.03 -15.51
C VAL A 84 -5.57 15.71 -14.89
N ARG A 85 -4.25 15.48 -14.79
CA ARG A 85 -3.68 14.24 -14.22
C ARG A 85 -4.06 14.05 -12.76
N ILE A 86 -3.97 15.12 -11.96
CA ILE A 86 -4.34 15.10 -10.54
C ILE A 86 -5.83 14.79 -10.40
N THR A 87 -6.68 15.49 -11.16
CA THR A 87 -8.14 15.28 -11.10
C THR A 87 -8.53 13.87 -11.54
N ALA A 88 -7.95 13.35 -12.62
CA ALA A 88 -8.19 11.98 -13.08
C ALA A 88 -7.70 10.94 -12.06
N GLY A 89 -6.55 11.16 -11.40
CA GLY A 89 -6.05 10.32 -10.31
C GLY A 89 -7.03 10.24 -9.14
N GLU A 90 -7.59 11.36 -8.75
CA GLU A 90 -8.60 11.42 -7.69
C GLU A 90 -9.94 10.77 -8.08
N ILE A 91 -10.37 10.91 -9.34
CA ILE A 91 -11.56 10.23 -9.87
C ILE A 91 -11.37 8.71 -9.82
N ARG A 92 -10.22 8.18 -10.24
CA ARG A 92 -9.91 6.74 -10.19
C ARG A 92 -10.05 6.17 -8.78
N LYS A 93 -9.50 6.86 -7.79
CA LYS A 93 -9.63 6.47 -6.37
C LYS A 93 -11.09 6.42 -5.92
N ARG A 94 -11.88 7.43 -6.28
CA ARG A 94 -13.29 7.52 -5.90
C ARG A 94 -14.17 6.48 -6.59
N ILE A 95 -13.92 6.20 -7.87
CA ILE A 95 -14.57 5.10 -8.59
C ILE A 95 -14.27 3.77 -7.92
N ALA A 96 -13.00 3.49 -7.58
CA ALA A 96 -12.62 2.28 -6.88
C ALA A 96 -13.30 2.16 -5.51
N GLN A 97 -13.39 3.26 -4.75
CA GLN A 97 -14.11 3.29 -3.46
C GLN A 97 -15.61 3.04 -3.63
N TYR A 98 -16.24 3.66 -4.64
CA TYR A 98 -17.66 3.48 -4.94
C TYR A 98 -18.01 2.01 -5.19
N TYR A 99 -17.25 1.32 -6.04
CA TYR A 99 -17.51 -0.09 -6.35
C TYR A 99 -17.00 -1.07 -5.28
N HIS A 100 -16.28 -0.60 -4.27
CA HIS A 100 -15.89 -1.42 -3.12
C HIS A 100 -16.96 -1.46 -2.03
N GLU A 101 -18.00 -0.65 -2.11
CA GLU A 101 -19.13 -0.68 -1.19
C GLU A 101 -19.99 -1.93 -1.42
N PRO A 102 -20.49 -2.59 -0.34
CA PRO A 102 -21.35 -3.76 -0.46
C PRO A 102 -22.63 -3.43 -1.27
N GLY A 103 -23.03 -4.35 -2.15
CA GLY A 103 -24.22 -4.24 -2.98
C GLY A 103 -24.00 -3.58 -4.35
N ARG A 104 -22.76 -3.27 -4.72
CA ARG A 104 -22.41 -2.69 -6.02
C ARG A 104 -21.93 -3.73 -7.05
N GLU A 105 -21.86 -5.00 -6.65
CA GLU A 105 -21.26 -6.07 -7.46
C GLU A 105 -22.04 -6.38 -8.75
N THR A 106 -23.32 -6.03 -8.77
CA THR A 106 -24.22 -6.25 -9.93
C THR A 106 -24.40 -5.00 -10.79
N GLU A 107 -23.82 -3.87 -10.41
CA GLU A 107 -23.92 -2.63 -11.18
C GLU A 107 -23.00 -2.67 -12.42
N LEU A 108 -23.39 -1.96 -13.49
CA LEU A 108 -22.51 -1.68 -14.62
C LEU A 108 -21.30 -0.89 -14.09
N ARG A 109 -20.08 -1.35 -14.39
CA ARG A 109 -18.87 -0.71 -13.92
C ARG A 109 -18.31 0.26 -14.96
N ILE A 110 -18.13 1.51 -14.55
CA ILE A 110 -17.38 2.54 -15.28
C ILE A 110 -15.99 2.60 -14.68
N ASP A 111 -14.95 2.44 -15.48
CA ASP A 111 -13.56 2.53 -15.04
C ASP A 111 -12.79 3.58 -15.86
N LEU A 112 -11.73 4.14 -15.27
CA LEU A 112 -10.84 5.10 -15.93
C LEU A 112 -9.39 4.60 -15.81
N PRO A 113 -8.90 3.76 -16.75
CA PRO A 113 -7.60 3.11 -16.63
C PRO A 113 -6.43 4.09 -16.48
N CYS A 114 -5.37 3.66 -15.79
CA CYS A 114 -4.13 4.44 -15.69
C CYS A 114 -3.45 4.57 -17.06
N GLY A 115 -2.87 5.75 -17.33
CA GLY A 115 -2.18 6.03 -18.60
C GLY A 115 -3.10 6.48 -19.74
N THR A 116 -4.41 6.47 -19.56
CA THR A 116 -5.39 6.97 -20.53
C THR A 116 -6.50 7.77 -19.84
N TYR A 117 -7.23 8.57 -20.62
CA TYR A 117 -8.44 9.27 -20.19
C TYR A 117 -9.68 8.69 -20.84
N VAL A 118 -9.54 7.58 -21.58
CA VAL A 118 -10.67 6.86 -22.20
C VAL A 118 -11.28 5.94 -21.13
N PRO A 119 -12.58 6.09 -20.81
CA PRO A 119 -13.26 5.22 -19.87
C PRO A 119 -13.51 3.84 -20.48
N GLU A 120 -13.50 2.82 -19.65
CA GLU A 120 -13.90 1.45 -19.97
C GLU A 120 -15.22 1.11 -19.28
N PHE A 121 -16.07 0.33 -19.95
CA PHE A 121 -17.37 -0.09 -19.43
C PHE A 121 -17.40 -1.61 -19.33
N HIS A 122 -17.78 -2.11 -18.13
CA HIS A 122 -17.79 -3.54 -17.82
C HIS A 122 -19.16 -3.96 -17.34
N ARG A 123 -19.73 -5.03 -17.91
CA ARG A 123 -21.00 -5.59 -17.48
C ARG A 123 -20.78 -6.77 -16.56
N PRO A 124 -21.53 -6.88 -15.45
CA PRO A 124 -21.55 -8.09 -14.64
C PRO A 124 -22.12 -9.26 -15.47
N ALA A 125 -21.53 -10.43 -15.34
CA ALA A 125 -21.98 -11.64 -16.04
C ALA A 125 -23.44 -12.02 -15.75
N ALA A 126 -23.98 -11.58 -14.61
CA ALA A 126 -25.39 -11.79 -14.24
C ALA A 126 -26.41 -11.14 -15.16
N LEU A 127 -26.01 -10.16 -15.98
CA LEU A 127 -26.91 -9.47 -16.95
C LEU A 127 -26.84 -10.12 -18.35
N LEU A 128 -26.08 -11.20 -18.52
CA LEU A 128 -25.90 -11.92 -19.80
C LEU A 128 -26.76 -13.19 -19.90
N LEU A 129 -27.64 -13.45 -18.93
CA LEU A 129 -28.56 -14.55 -19.03
C LEU A 129 -29.66 -14.18 -20.06
N PRO A 130 -29.88 -15.00 -21.11
CA PRO A 130 -31.01 -14.80 -21.99
C PRO A 130 -32.32 -14.92 -21.21
N ASP A 131 -33.33 -14.12 -21.58
CA ASP A 131 -34.68 -14.19 -21.02
C ASP A 131 -35.14 -15.65 -20.95
N PRO A 132 -35.73 -16.05 -19.80
CA PRO A 132 -36.30 -17.40 -19.72
C PRO A 132 -37.38 -17.54 -20.80
N PRO A 133 -37.39 -18.65 -21.56
CA PRO A 133 -38.41 -18.84 -22.58
C PRO A 133 -39.81 -18.80 -21.96
N ALA A 134 -40.70 -18.07 -22.61
CA ALA A 134 -42.08 -17.90 -22.20
C ALA A 134 -42.71 -19.26 -21.84
N LEU A 135 -43.26 -19.37 -20.63
CA LEU A 135 -43.96 -20.57 -20.15
C LEU A 135 -45.18 -20.80 -21.04
N VAL A 136 -45.10 -21.78 -21.92
CA VAL A 136 -46.28 -22.41 -22.55
C VAL A 136 -46.87 -23.32 -21.50
N PRO A 137 -48.19 -23.23 -21.20
CA PRO A 137 -48.80 -24.12 -20.21
C PRO A 137 -48.72 -25.58 -20.68
N PRO A 138 -48.26 -26.50 -19.84
CA PRO A 138 -48.15 -27.90 -20.23
C PRO A 138 -49.55 -28.55 -20.41
N ALA A 139 -49.76 -29.19 -21.57
CA ALA A 139 -50.83 -30.10 -21.78
C ALA A 139 -50.70 -31.30 -20.80
N LEU A 140 -51.83 -31.70 -20.19
CA LEU A 140 -51.93 -32.80 -19.27
C LEU A 140 -51.49 -34.12 -19.97
N GLU A 141 -50.27 -34.52 -19.72
CA GLU A 141 -49.77 -35.84 -20.14
C GLU A 141 -49.90 -36.84 -18.99
N VAL A 142 -50.55 -37.95 -19.32
CA VAL A 142 -50.85 -39.07 -18.43
C VAL A 142 -49.56 -39.69 -17.91
N LEU A 143 -49.43 -39.76 -16.57
CA LEU A 143 -48.27 -40.33 -15.87
C LEU A 143 -48.13 -41.83 -16.19
N PRO A 144 -46.98 -42.29 -16.67
CA PRO A 144 -46.65 -43.73 -16.71
C PRO A 144 -46.36 -44.24 -15.29
N GLN A 145 -46.93 -45.43 -14.98
CA GLN A 145 -46.68 -46.09 -13.71
C GLN A 145 -45.20 -46.44 -13.53
N VAL A 146 -44.64 -46.01 -12.42
CA VAL A 146 -43.25 -46.29 -12.04
C VAL A 146 -43.11 -47.75 -11.58
N PRO A 147 -42.24 -48.57 -12.19
CA PRO A 147 -41.96 -49.92 -11.72
C PRO A 147 -41.24 -49.89 -10.36
N PRO A 148 -41.41 -50.90 -9.51
CA PRO A 148 -40.83 -50.94 -8.16
C PRO A 148 -39.30 -50.93 -8.24
N ARG A 149 -38.68 -50.01 -7.48
CA ARG A 149 -37.21 -49.88 -7.38
C ARG A 149 -36.62 -51.16 -6.79
N PRO A 150 -35.57 -51.74 -7.39
CA PRO A 150 -34.83 -52.84 -6.77
C PRO A 150 -34.17 -52.36 -5.46
N ARG A 151 -34.25 -53.15 -4.42
CA ARG A 151 -33.57 -52.90 -3.14
C ARG A 151 -32.07 -52.73 -3.37
N ALA A 152 -31.55 -51.56 -3.04
CA ALA A 152 -30.12 -51.26 -3.11
C ALA A 152 -29.35 -52.24 -2.19
N SER A 153 -28.55 -53.11 -2.78
CA SER A 153 -27.55 -53.89 -2.06
C SER A 153 -26.53 -52.94 -1.45
N ARG A 154 -26.31 -53.03 -0.14
CA ARG A 154 -25.24 -52.34 0.56
C ARG A 154 -23.90 -52.83 0.02
N ARG A 155 -23.30 -52.11 -0.91
CA ARG A 155 -21.91 -52.32 -1.30
C ARG A 155 -21.01 -51.88 -0.15
N PRO A 156 -20.02 -52.71 0.25
CA PRO A 156 -19.06 -52.27 1.26
C PRO A 156 -18.31 -51.01 0.77
N PHE A 157 -18.18 -50.04 1.64
CA PHE A 157 -17.41 -48.78 1.36
C PHE A 157 -15.98 -49.22 1.01
N SER A 158 -15.58 -48.97 -0.23
CA SER A 158 -14.22 -49.17 -0.67
C SER A 158 -13.32 -48.11 0.03
N PRO A 159 -12.15 -48.50 0.55
CA PRO A 159 -11.21 -47.54 1.20
C PRO A 159 -10.76 -46.41 0.29
N VAL A 160 -10.98 -46.51 -1.02
CA VAL A 160 -10.69 -45.45 -2.03
C VAL A 160 -11.49 -44.15 -1.77
N TYR A 161 -12.71 -44.25 -1.18
CA TYR A 161 -13.47 -43.02 -0.87
C TYR A 161 -12.96 -42.26 0.36
N LEU A 162 -12.27 -42.93 1.29
CA LEU A 162 -11.63 -42.25 2.43
C LEU A 162 -10.40 -41.46 2.02
N THR A 163 -9.66 -41.89 1.01
CA THR A 163 -8.51 -41.15 0.48
C THR A 163 -8.95 -39.94 -0.36
N ALA A 164 -10.07 -40.03 -1.09
CA ALA A 164 -10.63 -38.93 -1.86
C ALA A 164 -11.18 -37.80 -0.97
N LEU A 165 -11.64 -38.10 0.23
CA LEU A 165 -12.16 -37.08 1.16
C LEU A 165 -11.04 -36.35 1.94
N ALA A 166 -9.85 -36.97 2.09
CA ALA A 166 -8.71 -36.40 2.81
C ALA A 166 -7.83 -35.54 1.91
N LEU A 167 -7.87 -35.69 0.58
CA LEU A 167 -7.07 -34.93 -0.36
C LEU A 167 -7.37 -33.41 -0.37
N PRO A 168 -8.63 -32.94 -0.38
CA PRO A 168 -8.91 -31.52 -0.39
C PRO A 168 -8.35 -30.75 0.82
N PRO A 169 -8.51 -31.20 2.08
CA PRO A 169 -7.95 -30.49 3.22
C PRO A 169 -6.41 -30.53 3.26
N VAL A 170 -5.78 -31.60 2.79
CA VAL A 170 -4.31 -31.70 2.70
C VAL A 170 -3.75 -30.77 1.62
N VAL A 171 -4.40 -30.72 0.46
CA VAL A 171 -4.07 -29.79 -0.63
C VAL A 171 -4.31 -28.35 -0.19
N TRP A 172 -5.43 -28.09 0.49
CA TRP A 172 -5.73 -26.76 1.02
C TRP A 172 -4.73 -26.32 2.10
N LEU A 173 -4.34 -27.23 3.01
CA LEU A 173 -3.30 -26.98 4.01
C LEU A 173 -1.93 -26.74 3.34
N ALA A 174 -1.60 -27.52 2.32
CA ALA A 174 -0.37 -27.31 1.55
C ALA A 174 -0.37 -25.95 0.84
N ILE A 175 -1.46 -25.61 0.16
CA ILE A 175 -1.60 -24.27 -0.48
C ILE A 175 -1.49 -23.18 0.58
N TRP A 176 -2.13 -23.33 1.74
CA TRP A 176 -2.07 -22.37 2.84
C TRP A 176 -0.66 -22.22 3.41
N VAL A 177 0.06 -23.33 3.65
CA VAL A 177 1.46 -23.33 4.13
C VAL A 177 2.42 -22.74 3.09
N PHE A 178 2.22 -23.03 1.80
CA PHE A 178 3.04 -22.48 0.72
C PHE A 178 2.67 -21.03 0.35
N SER A 179 1.53 -20.49 0.81
CA SER A 179 1.12 -19.10 0.56
C SER A 179 1.70 -18.09 1.55
N ILE A 180 2.33 -18.55 2.67
CA ILE A 180 2.98 -17.63 3.63
C ILE A 180 4.25 -17.07 3.00
N THR A 181 4.20 -15.81 2.59
CA THR A 181 5.31 -15.12 1.96
C THR A 181 6.34 -14.65 2.99
N SER A 182 7.57 -14.33 2.55
CA SER A 182 8.59 -13.78 3.44
C SER A 182 8.19 -12.43 4.05
N ILE A 183 7.34 -11.66 3.36
CA ILE A 183 6.77 -10.42 3.90
C ILE A 183 5.82 -10.74 5.07
N ASP A 184 5.00 -11.79 4.96
CA ASP A 184 4.12 -12.21 6.05
C ASP A 184 4.94 -12.68 7.24
N ARG A 185 5.99 -13.47 7.03
CA ARG A 185 6.91 -13.94 8.09
C ARG A 185 7.64 -12.80 8.79
N PHE A 186 8.05 -11.77 8.04
CA PHE A 186 8.70 -10.60 8.64
C PHE A 186 7.75 -9.82 9.53
N TRP A 187 6.52 -9.58 9.04
CA TRP A 187 5.55 -8.72 9.73
C TRP A 187 4.70 -9.47 10.75
N GLN A 188 4.68 -10.81 10.77
CA GLN A 188 3.84 -11.61 11.68
C GLN A 188 4.00 -11.21 13.16
N PRO A 189 5.22 -11.12 13.76
CA PRO A 189 5.34 -10.73 15.17
C PRO A 189 4.82 -9.32 15.46
N PHE A 190 4.87 -8.43 14.48
CA PHE A 190 4.32 -7.08 14.56
C PHE A 190 2.78 -7.13 14.60
N TRP A 191 2.16 -7.95 13.74
CA TRP A 191 0.71 -8.11 13.71
C TRP A 191 0.15 -8.85 14.91
N ASP A 192 0.92 -9.74 15.51
CA ASP A 192 0.53 -10.51 16.69
C ASP A 192 0.63 -9.68 17.97
N THR A 193 1.31 -8.54 17.92
CA THR A 193 1.41 -7.62 19.06
C THR A 193 0.09 -6.88 19.27
N PRO A 194 -0.52 -6.95 20.48
CA PRO A 194 -1.80 -6.32 20.74
C PRO A 194 -1.73 -4.80 20.70
N GLY A 195 -2.80 -4.18 20.20
CA GLY A 195 -2.96 -2.74 20.07
C GLY A 195 -3.01 -2.27 18.62
N THR A 196 -3.45 -1.02 18.42
CA THR A 196 -3.48 -0.41 17.09
C THR A 196 -2.05 0.02 16.69
N PRO A 197 -1.54 -0.43 15.53
CA PRO A 197 -0.25 0.01 15.01
C PRO A 197 -0.09 1.53 14.96
N LEU A 198 1.08 2.00 15.35
CA LEU A 198 1.47 3.42 15.23
C LEU A 198 2.58 3.55 14.18
N LEU A 199 2.36 4.40 13.18
CA LEU A 199 3.38 4.86 12.24
C LEU A 199 3.92 6.20 12.77
N CYS A 200 5.13 6.17 13.32
CA CYS A 200 5.79 7.34 13.92
C CYS A 200 6.89 7.82 12.98
N ILE A 201 6.70 8.98 12.36
CA ILE A 201 7.64 9.56 11.39
C ILE A 201 8.53 10.62 12.04
N GLY A 202 9.73 10.79 11.48
CA GLY A 202 10.63 11.87 11.87
C GLY A 202 9.99 13.25 11.68
N GLY A 203 10.35 14.18 12.55
CA GLY A 203 10.01 15.59 12.43
C GLY A 203 11.18 16.42 11.93
N ASN A 204 11.04 17.74 11.92
CA ASN A 204 12.15 18.62 11.61
C ASN A 204 13.20 18.55 12.73
N GLY A 205 14.47 18.30 12.38
CA GLY A 205 15.59 18.09 13.33
C GLY A 205 15.85 19.21 14.36
N ILE A 206 15.21 20.38 14.19
CA ILE A 206 15.19 21.44 15.19
C ILE A 206 14.58 20.96 16.54
N ALA A 207 13.72 19.94 16.51
CA ALA A 207 13.18 19.34 17.72
C ALA A 207 14.22 18.58 18.57
N GLN A 208 15.35 18.21 18.00
CA GLN A 208 16.41 17.47 18.69
C GLN A 208 17.30 18.40 19.53
N GLU A 209 17.50 19.66 19.14
CA GLU A 209 18.15 20.67 19.97
C GLU A 209 17.29 21.06 21.18
N VAL A 210 15.96 20.95 21.03
CA VAL A 210 15.01 21.28 22.09
C VAL A 210 14.76 20.11 23.05
N ALA A 211 14.96 18.85 22.62
CA ALA A 211 14.84 17.68 23.49
C ALA A 211 15.96 17.60 24.56
N ALA A 212 17.05 18.32 24.38
CA ALA A 212 18.11 18.50 25.38
C ALA A 212 17.85 19.68 26.37
N GLY A 213 16.79 20.46 26.12
CA GLY A 213 16.36 21.56 27.00
C GLY A 213 15.22 21.18 27.96
N PRO A 214 14.84 22.08 28.87
CA PRO A 214 13.70 21.85 29.77
C PRO A 214 12.41 21.62 28.93
N PRO A 215 11.43 20.85 29.45
CA PRO A 215 10.21 20.54 28.72
C PRO A 215 9.49 21.84 28.32
N LEU A 216 9.39 22.06 27.02
CA LEU A 216 8.76 23.25 26.46
C LEU A 216 7.25 23.19 26.72
N ASN A 217 6.75 24.24 27.34
CA ASN A 217 5.32 24.43 27.50
C ASN A 217 4.72 24.69 26.09
N THR A 218 4.05 23.69 25.51
CA THR A 218 3.41 23.78 24.19
C THR A 218 2.34 24.88 24.11
N GLN A 219 1.83 25.34 25.26
CA GLN A 219 0.81 26.41 25.34
C GLN A 219 1.39 27.80 25.02
N THR A 220 2.72 27.96 25.01
CA THR A 220 3.39 29.23 24.72
C THR A 220 3.96 29.35 23.30
N LEU A 221 3.84 28.29 22.50
CA LEU A 221 4.34 28.31 21.14
C LEU A 221 3.44 29.17 20.22
N THR A 222 4.06 29.98 19.38
CA THR A 222 3.36 30.65 18.29
C THR A 222 2.91 29.64 17.24
N VAL A 223 1.86 29.97 16.47
CA VAL A 223 1.38 29.11 15.37
C VAL A 223 2.52 28.82 14.37
N THR A 224 3.38 29.81 14.10
CA THR A 224 4.52 29.64 13.20
C THR A 224 5.56 28.65 13.74
N GLU A 225 5.82 28.66 15.04
CA GLU A 225 6.72 27.69 15.68
C GLU A 225 6.13 26.29 15.68
N GLN A 226 4.83 26.17 15.91
CA GLN A 226 4.11 24.91 15.83
C GLN A 226 4.18 24.35 14.39
N ILE A 227 3.87 25.13 13.38
CA ILE A 227 3.96 24.74 11.96
C ILE A 227 5.39 24.26 11.62
N ARG A 228 6.43 24.99 12.04
CA ARG A 228 7.82 24.58 11.77
C ARG A 228 8.18 23.22 12.35
N ARG A 229 7.57 22.82 13.46
CA ARG A 229 7.80 21.51 14.09
C ARG A 229 7.09 20.39 13.38
N GLU A 230 6.05 20.69 12.61
CA GLU A 230 5.27 19.72 11.86
C GLU A 230 5.83 19.43 10.45
N TYR A 231 6.96 20.08 10.05
CA TYR A 231 7.64 19.73 8.80
C TYR A 231 8.23 18.33 8.90
N VAL A 232 7.98 17.54 7.87
CA VAL A 232 8.51 16.18 7.71
C VAL A 232 9.36 16.07 6.45
N ALA A 233 10.36 15.23 6.47
CA ALA A 233 11.20 14.98 5.30
C ALA A 233 10.39 14.23 4.23
N PHE A 234 10.59 14.58 2.96
CA PHE A 234 9.92 13.92 1.83
C PHE A 234 10.25 12.40 1.77
N SER A 235 11.45 12.00 2.16
CA SER A 235 11.87 10.61 2.29
C SER A 235 10.99 9.83 3.28
N ASP A 236 10.68 10.45 4.42
CA ASP A 236 9.86 9.84 5.46
C ASP A 236 8.41 9.71 5.00
N VAL A 237 7.89 10.75 4.31
CA VAL A 237 6.54 10.70 3.71
C VAL A 237 6.45 9.61 2.63
N THR A 238 7.49 9.47 1.80
CA THR A 238 7.54 8.42 0.76
C THR A 238 7.52 7.02 1.39
N THR A 239 8.33 6.81 2.43
CA THR A 239 8.39 5.55 3.19
C THR A 239 7.08 5.28 3.92
N LEU A 240 6.52 6.30 4.58
CA LEU A 240 5.21 6.23 5.24
C LEU A 240 4.11 5.81 4.26
N SER A 241 4.08 6.41 3.05
CA SER A 241 3.05 6.11 2.05
C SER A 241 3.10 4.65 1.59
N ARG A 242 4.31 4.08 1.42
CA ARG A 242 4.50 2.64 1.10
C ARG A 242 3.99 1.74 2.23
N LEU A 243 4.36 2.05 3.47
CA LEU A 243 3.93 1.29 4.65
C LEU A 243 2.42 1.38 4.86
N ALA A 244 1.85 2.57 4.76
CA ALA A 244 0.42 2.81 4.88
C ALA A 244 -0.37 2.05 3.80
N GLY A 245 0.09 2.08 2.55
CA GLY A 245 -0.48 1.31 1.45
C GLY A 245 -0.45 -0.20 1.71
N MET A 246 0.68 -0.73 2.21
CA MET A 246 0.80 -2.14 2.59
C MET A 246 -0.15 -2.51 3.74
N PHE A 247 -0.27 -1.66 4.77
CA PHE A 247 -1.17 -1.89 5.90
C PHE A 247 -2.63 -1.93 5.44
N GLN A 248 -3.04 -0.98 4.61
CA GLN A 248 -4.38 -0.95 4.03
C GLN A 248 -4.67 -2.16 3.15
N ALA A 249 -3.72 -2.55 2.29
CA ALA A 249 -3.86 -3.75 1.46
C ALA A 249 -4.04 -5.04 2.28
N LYS A 250 -3.54 -5.06 3.53
CA LYS A 250 -3.74 -6.16 4.50
C LYS A 250 -4.95 -5.95 5.41
N GLY A 251 -5.79 -4.94 5.16
CA GLY A 251 -6.96 -4.61 5.99
C GLY A 251 -6.62 -4.17 7.42
N ARG A 252 -5.40 -3.65 7.65
CA ARG A 252 -4.91 -3.25 8.98
C ARG A 252 -5.10 -1.75 9.20
N GLN A 253 -5.82 -1.39 10.25
CA GLN A 253 -5.91 0.00 10.70
C GLN A 253 -4.62 0.41 11.40
N TYR A 254 -4.31 1.72 11.38
CA TYR A 254 -3.13 2.29 12.03
C TYR A 254 -3.37 3.75 12.38
N ASN A 255 -2.61 4.25 13.36
CA ASN A 255 -2.50 5.67 13.68
C ASN A 255 -1.20 6.24 13.10
N MET A 256 -1.16 7.55 12.84
CA MET A 256 0.06 8.26 12.42
C MET A 256 0.35 9.42 13.37
N ARG A 257 1.63 9.57 13.74
CA ARG A 257 2.12 10.71 14.52
C ARG A 257 3.52 11.12 14.07
N ILE A 258 3.83 12.38 14.30
CA ILE A 258 5.20 12.89 14.19
C ILE A 258 5.94 12.58 15.49
N GLY A 259 7.21 12.19 15.43
CA GLY A 259 8.02 11.80 16.57
C GLY A 259 8.06 12.85 17.68
N SER A 260 8.07 14.15 17.32
CA SER A 260 8.06 15.27 18.26
C SER A 260 6.76 15.38 19.09
N SER A 261 5.64 14.88 18.58
CA SER A 261 4.35 14.86 19.28
C SER A 261 3.98 13.48 19.84
N THR A 262 4.84 12.48 19.64
CA THR A 262 4.64 11.12 20.14
C THR A 262 5.15 11.00 21.57
N THR A 263 4.32 10.47 22.46
CA THR A 263 4.66 10.22 23.85
C THR A 263 5.06 8.77 24.09
N PHE A 264 5.69 8.49 25.23
CA PHE A 264 5.99 7.12 25.65
C PHE A 264 4.73 6.26 25.84
N ALA A 265 3.62 6.87 26.27
CA ALA A 265 2.32 6.21 26.40
C ALA A 265 1.77 5.77 25.02
N ASP A 266 1.96 6.59 23.98
CA ASP A 266 1.58 6.22 22.62
C ASP A 266 2.34 4.99 22.13
N LEU A 267 3.66 4.90 22.41
CA LEU A 267 4.50 3.75 22.04
C LEU A 267 4.13 2.46 22.78
N ARG A 268 3.51 2.56 23.95
CA ARG A 268 3.03 1.42 24.74
C ARG A 268 1.63 0.94 24.34
N SER A 269 0.90 1.72 23.56
CA SER A 269 -0.49 1.40 23.19
C SER A 269 -0.59 0.28 22.15
N GLY A 270 0.45 0.03 21.35
CA GLY A 270 0.46 -0.97 20.29
C GLY A 270 1.83 -1.11 19.64
N PRO A 271 1.96 -1.95 18.59
CA PRO A 271 3.19 -2.08 17.84
C PRO A 271 3.50 -0.78 17.07
N VAL A 272 4.79 -0.48 16.86
CA VAL A 272 5.23 0.80 16.31
C VAL A 272 6.15 0.61 15.11
N VAL A 273 5.95 1.40 14.06
CA VAL A 273 6.95 1.58 13.00
C VAL A 273 7.56 2.97 13.16
N LEU A 274 8.87 3.02 13.35
CA LEU A 274 9.66 4.25 13.43
C LEU A 274 10.27 4.52 12.05
N VAL A 275 9.91 5.64 11.43
CA VAL A 275 10.44 6.09 10.14
C VAL A 275 11.31 7.32 10.33
N GLY A 276 12.48 7.31 9.69
CA GLY A 276 13.48 8.36 9.80
C GLY A 276 14.59 8.02 10.80
N GLY A 277 15.79 8.51 10.51
CA GLY A 277 17.01 8.32 11.32
C GLY A 277 17.21 9.43 12.33
N PHE A 278 18.19 10.31 12.05
CA PHE A 278 18.58 11.41 12.94
C PHE A 278 17.44 12.42 13.26
N ASN A 279 16.43 12.50 12.40
CA ASN A 279 15.25 13.33 12.58
C ASN A 279 14.14 12.69 13.43
N ASN A 280 14.32 11.44 13.88
CA ASN A 280 13.37 10.73 14.72
C ASN A 280 14.04 10.33 16.07
N GLY A 281 13.74 11.07 17.11
CA GLY A 281 14.33 10.85 18.44
C GLY A 281 14.03 9.47 19.02
N TRP A 282 12.89 8.86 18.69
CA TRP A 282 12.54 7.52 19.14
C TRP A 282 13.37 6.44 18.43
N THR A 283 13.65 6.64 17.13
CA THR A 283 14.61 5.81 16.39
C THR A 283 16.00 5.87 17.02
N MET A 284 16.50 7.08 17.27
CA MET A 284 17.82 7.28 17.86
C MET A 284 17.92 6.63 19.24
N ARG A 285 16.89 6.79 20.08
CA ARG A 285 16.83 6.18 21.42
C ARG A 285 16.86 4.65 21.34
N LEU A 286 16.05 4.03 20.49
CA LEU A 286 16.01 2.57 20.37
C LEU A 286 17.33 2.03 19.82
N LEU A 287 17.79 2.57 18.70
CA LEU A 287 19.00 2.09 18.03
C LEU A 287 20.26 2.28 18.88
N SER A 288 20.34 3.32 19.73
CA SER A 288 21.50 3.55 20.59
C SER A 288 21.81 2.39 21.55
N GLN A 289 20.89 1.44 21.73
CA GLN A 289 21.09 0.25 22.59
C GLN A 289 21.39 -1.02 21.77
N LEU A 290 21.26 -0.95 20.44
CA LEU A 290 21.40 -2.11 19.57
C LEU A 290 22.78 -2.17 18.91
N ARG A 291 23.09 -3.30 18.26
CA ARG A 291 24.38 -3.54 17.60
C ARG A 291 24.64 -2.49 16.51
N PHE A 292 23.72 -2.36 15.56
CA PHE A 292 23.81 -1.34 14.50
C PHE A 292 23.08 -0.09 14.95
N HIS A 293 23.79 1.03 15.01
CA HIS A 293 23.26 2.33 15.42
C HIS A 293 23.90 3.46 14.64
N PHE A 294 23.30 4.65 14.70
CA PHE A 294 23.80 5.81 13.99
C PHE A 294 24.88 6.53 14.79
N GLY A 295 25.95 6.91 14.11
CA GLY A 295 26.98 7.84 14.57
C GLY A 295 27.02 9.08 13.68
N ARG A 296 27.40 10.22 14.25
CA ARG A 296 27.67 11.46 13.52
C ARG A 296 28.81 12.24 14.13
N ASP A 297 29.55 12.92 13.29
CA ASP A 297 30.45 13.99 13.70
C ASP A 297 29.81 15.35 13.34
N PRO A 298 29.41 16.16 14.35
CA PRO A 298 28.74 17.42 14.10
C PRO A 298 29.64 18.48 13.44
N VAL A 299 30.96 18.34 13.54
CA VAL A 299 31.94 19.28 12.98
C VAL A 299 32.15 19.00 11.49
N SER A 300 32.50 17.76 11.18
CA SER A 300 32.74 17.34 9.78
C SER A 300 31.46 17.05 9.00
N LYS A 301 30.29 17.00 9.66
CA LYS A 301 29.00 16.61 9.08
C LYS A 301 29.04 15.25 8.37
N VAL A 302 29.86 14.37 8.85
CA VAL A 302 29.93 12.99 8.41
C VAL A 302 29.03 12.16 9.29
N GLU A 303 28.22 11.32 8.68
CA GLU A 303 27.23 10.47 9.34
C GLU A 303 27.46 9.01 8.90
N TRP A 304 27.28 8.05 9.80
CA TRP A 304 27.52 6.64 9.51
C TRP A 304 26.61 5.72 10.31
N ILE A 305 26.59 4.44 9.91
CA ILE A 305 26.11 3.35 10.75
C ILE A 305 27.33 2.70 11.41
N GLU A 306 27.30 2.63 12.74
CA GLU A 306 28.32 1.99 13.56
C GLU A 306 27.91 0.56 13.93
N ASP A 307 28.86 -0.37 13.85
CA ASP A 307 28.74 -1.74 14.36
C ASP A 307 29.47 -1.83 15.71
N ARG A 308 28.77 -2.08 16.80
CA ARG A 308 29.37 -2.24 18.13
C ARG A 308 30.37 -3.38 18.21
N GLU A 309 30.22 -4.41 17.39
CA GLU A 309 31.19 -5.52 17.32
C GLU A 309 32.41 -5.17 16.47
N ASN A 310 32.32 -4.14 15.63
CA ASN A 310 33.44 -3.63 14.84
C ASN A 310 33.42 -2.09 14.78
N PRO A 311 33.73 -1.39 15.89
CA PRO A 311 33.62 0.07 15.97
C PRO A 311 34.55 0.85 15.03
N SER A 312 35.61 0.21 14.51
CA SER A 312 36.54 0.81 13.56
C SER A 312 36.02 0.79 12.10
N ASN A 313 34.98 0.02 11.83
CA ASN A 313 34.38 -0.01 10.48
C ASN A 313 33.75 1.33 10.11
N ARG A 314 34.08 1.84 8.93
CA ARG A 314 33.53 3.07 8.34
C ARG A 314 33.00 2.85 6.92
N ASP A 315 32.71 1.60 6.56
CA ASP A 315 32.19 1.25 5.21
C ASP A 315 30.81 1.82 4.94
N TRP A 316 30.06 2.15 6.00
CA TRP A 316 28.68 2.66 5.93
C TRP A 316 28.60 4.15 6.29
N LEU A 317 29.44 4.94 5.65
CA LEU A 317 29.63 6.37 5.92
C LEU A 317 29.05 7.19 4.78
N VAL A 318 28.43 8.30 5.14
CA VAL A 318 27.93 9.34 4.22
C VAL A 318 28.52 10.69 4.63
N ASP A 319 29.14 11.39 3.70
CA ASP A 319 29.58 12.77 3.88
C ASP A 319 28.48 13.72 3.39
N SER A 320 27.83 14.39 4.32
CA SER A 320 26.74 15.34 4.02
C SER A 320 27.22 16.66 3.41
N ASN A 321 28.55 16.91 3.31
CA ASN A 321 29.09 18.06 2.61
C ASN A 321 29.24 17.85 1.10
N VAL A 322 29.13 16.60 0.63
CA VAL A 322 29.18 16.28 -0.80
C VAL A 322 27.94 16.90 -1.49
N PRO A 323 28.12 17.59 -2.64
CA PRO A 323 26.98 18.05 -3.42
C PRO A 323 25.99 16.90 -3.69
N ASN A 324 24.70 17.14 -3.48
CA ASN A 324 23.65 16.10 -3.50
C ASN A 324 23.71 15.17 -4.73
N LEU A 325 23.97 15.72 -5.92
CA LEU A 325 24.10 14.93 -7.16
C LEU A 325 25.42 14.14 -7.27
N LYS A 326 26.36 14.35 -6.37
CA LYS A 326 27.63 13.60 -6.31
C LYS A 326 27.60 12.48 -5.25
N LEU A 327 26.57 12.41 -4.43
CA LEU A 327 26.37 11.32 -3.52
C LEU A 327 26.09 10.03 -4.32
N THR A 328 26.87 8.97 -4.09
CA THR A 328 26.79 7.71 -4.85
C THR A 328 26.17 6.58 -4.06
N ASP A 329 26.26 6.64 -2.74
CA ASP A 329 25.81 5.57 -1.85
C ASP A 329 25.13 6.15 -0.62
N ASP A 330 24.08 5.48 -0.15
CA ASP A 330 23.46 5.74 1.14
C ASP A 330 23.14 4.41 1.82
N TYR A 331 22.98 4.44 3.13
CA TYR A 331 22.77 3.27 3.96
C TYR A 331 21.56 3.46 4.87
N ALA A 332 20.96 2.34 5.28
CA ALA A 332 19.87 2.37 6.24
C ALA A 332 19.90 1.18 7.19
N ILE A 333 19.31 1.38 8.37
CA ILE A 333 19.03 0.34 9.35
C ILE A 333 17.58 -0.06 9.24
N ILE A 334 17.35 -1.35 9.02
CA ILE A 334 16.07 -2.03 9.24
C ILE A 334 16.18 -2.76 10.57
N SER A 335 15.22 -2.58 11.45
CA SER A 335 15.13 -3.38 12.68
C SER A 335 13.72 -3.90 12.88
N ARG A 336 13.60 -5.07 13.48
CA ARG A 336 12.37 -5.61 14.05
C ARG A 336 12.71 -6.19 15.40
N VAL A 337 12.26 -5.51 16.46
CA VAL A 337 12.71 -5.75 17.84
C VAL A 337 11.52 -5.70 18.79
N LEU A 338 11.44 -6.64 19.70
CA LEU A 338 10.61 -6.50 20.88
C LEU A 338 11.33 -5.54 21.85
N ASP A 339 10.84 -4.28 21.92
CA ASP A 339 11.43 -3.27 22.80
C ASP A 339 11.12 -3.57 24.27
N PRO A 340 12.13 -3.81 25.11
CA PRO A 340 11.91 -4.16 26.51
C PRO A 340 11.29 -3.01 27.33
N ALA A 341 11.40 -1.76 26.89
CA ALA A 341 10.88 -0.61 27.62
C ALA A 341 9.36 -0.42 27.39
N THR A 342 8.88 -0.73 26.19
CA THR A 342 7.47 -0.60 25.84
C THR A 342 6.74 -1.94 25.82
N GLU A 343 7.46 -3.07 25.82
CA GLU A 343 6.95 -4.44 25.63
C GLU A 343 6.15 -4.58 24.32
N LYS A 344 6.50 -3.78 23.32
CA LYS A 344 5.86 -3.80 22.00
C LYS A 344 6.87 -4.11 20.91
N MET A 345 6.35 -4.70 19.84
CA MET A 345 7.15 -4.92 18.64
C MET A 345 7.39 -3.58 17.94
N VAL A 346 8.65 -3.26 17.69
CA VAL A 346 9.07 -2.05 16.99
C VAL A 346 9.78 -2.44 15.72
N VAL A 347 9.34 -1.85 14.59
CA VAL A 347 10.02 -1.92 13.30
C VAL A 347 10.63 -0.55 13.01
N VAL A 348 11.88 -0.54 12.54
CA VAL A 348 12.60 0.69 12.17
C VAL A 348 12.87 0.68 10.67
N ALA A 349 12.64 1.83 10.04
CA ALA A 349 12.99 2.15 8.67
C ALA A 349 13.76 3.48 8.65
N ALA A 350 15.09 3.43 8.77
CA ALA A 350 15.89 4.63 9.02
C ALA A 350 17.15 4.67 8.16
N GLY A 351 17.28 5.69 7.30
CA GLY A 351 18.48 5.95 6.51
C GLY A 351 19.48 6.86 7.23
N VAL A 352 20.75 6.79 6.80
CA VAL A 352 21.75 7.79 7.19
C VAL A 352 21.32 9.14 6.65
N VAL A 353 20.97 9.20 5.36
CA VAL A 353 20.32 10.35 4.74
C VAL A 353 19.01 9.91 4.04
N GLN A 354 18.44 10.78 3.23
CA GLN A 354 17.09 10.61 2.65
C GLN A 354 16.94 9.36 1.77
N TYR A 355 17.95 8.99 0.99
CA TYR A 355 17.87 7.90 0.03
C TYR A 355 17.83 6.53 0.72
N GLY A 356 18.57 6.39 1.81
CA GLY A 356 18.52 5.21 2.68
C GLY A 356 17.13 5.03 3.29
N THR A 357 16.48 6.10 3.76
CA THR A 357 15.13 6.01 4.30
C THR A 357 14.12 5.55 3.24
N ILE A 358 14.22 6.07 2.00
CA ILE A 358 13.37 5.62 0.89
C ILE A 358 13.62 4.13 0.58
N ALA A 359 14.91 3.73 0.51
CA ALA A 359 15.28 2.33 0.28
C ALA A 359 14.78 1.40 1.39
N ALA A 360 14.78 1.86 2.66
CA ALA A 360 14.23 1.11 3.78
C ALA A 360 12.73 0.89 3.66
N GLY A 361 11.99 1.88 3.22
CA GLY A 361 10.56 1.75 2.92
C GLY A 361 10.28 0.74 1.81
N GLU A 362 11.08 0.78 0.75
CA GLU A 362 10.98 -0.19 -0.34
C GLU A 362 11.32 -1.60 0.13
N PHE A 363 12.39 -1.75 0.91
CA PHE A 363 12.81 -3.04 1.46
C PHE A 363 11.70 -3.70 2.29
N LEU A 364 11.06 -2.96 3.17
CA LEU A 364 10.04 -3.45 4.10
C LEU A 364 8.71 -3.80 3.44
N THR A 365 8.43 -3.25 2.26
CA THR A 365 7.15 -3.41 1.57
C THR A 365 7.19 -4.27 0.32
N ASN A 366 8.39 -4.70 -0.11
CA ASN A 366 8.56 -5.51 -1.30
C ASN A 366 8.98 -6.94 -0.95
N PRO A 367 8.18 -7.96 -1.32
CA PRO A 367 8.47 -9.36 -1.02
C PRO A 367 9.86 -9.82 -1.48
N ARG A 368 10.35 -9.34 -2.61
CA ARG A 368 11.65 -9.72 -3.17
C ARG A 368 12.80 -9.52 -2.19
N TYR A 369 12.87 -8.36 -1.52
CA TYR A 369 13.98 -8.07 -0.60
C TYR A 369 13.84 -8.82 0.72
N LEU A 370 12.62 -9.09 1.16
CA LEU A 370 12.38 -9.91 2.34
C LEU A 370 12.64 -11.40 2.05
N ASP A 371 12.47 -11.86 0.81
CA ASP A 371 12.93 -13.20 0.36
C ASP A 371 14.46 -13.30 0.40
N GLU A 372 15.16 -12.25 -0.01
CA GLU A 372 16.63 -12.18 0.08
C GLU A 372 17.10 -12.19 1.56
N LEU A 373 16.42 -11.48 2.44
CA LEU A 373 16.66 -11.51 3.87
C LEU A 373 16.44 -12.93 4.42
N ALA A 374 15.32 -13.55 4.10
CA ALA A 374 14.96 -14.89 4.57
C ALA A 374 16.01 -15.94 4.17
N LYS A 375 16.56 -15.86 2.94
CA LYS A 375 17.62 -16.76 2.45
C LYS A 375 18.92 -16.62 3.24
N LYS A 376 19.22 -15.44 3.78
CA LYS A 376 20.41 -15.14 4.58
C LYS A 376 20.19 -15.32 6.09
N SER A 377 18.97 -15.62 6.51
CA SER A 377 18.57 -15.68 7.91
C SER A 377 18.72 -17.09 8.50
N PRO A 378 19.00 -17.22 9.79
CA PRO A 378 19.02 -18.52 10.47
C PRO A 378 17.62 -19.13 10.55
N PRO A 379 17.51 -20.45 10.75
CA PRO A 379 16.22 -21.09 11.01
C PRO A 379 15.47 -20.42 12.17
N GLY A 380 14.17 -20.23 12.01
CA GLY A 380 13.31 -19.59 13.04
C GLY A 380 13.48 -18.07 13.15
N TRP A 381 14.16 -17.42 12.21
CA TRP A 381 14.42 -15.98 12.20
C TRP A 381 13.14 -15.12 12.35
N GLN A 382 12.00 -15.62 11.90
CA GLN A 382 10.73 -14.92 12.00
C GLN A 382 10.31 -14.64 13.45
N HIS A 383 10.80 -15.42 14.43
CA HIS A 383 10.51 -15.25 15.86
C HIS A 383 11.64 -14.56 16.65
N LYS A 384 12.73 -14.18 15.96
CA LYS A 384 13.87 -13.51 16.57
C LYS A 384 13.78 -12.00 16.38
N ASN A 385 14.41 -11.26 17.28
CA ASN A 385 14.78 -9.89 17.00
C ASN A 385 15.78 -9.87 15.84
N LEU A 386 15.74 -8.81 15.05
CA LEU A 386 16.68 -8.67 13.94
C LEU A 386 17.06 -7.22 13.66
N GLN A 387 18.26 -7.04 13.18
CA GLN A 387 18.71 -5.84 12.48
C GLN A 387 19.32 -6.24 11.12
N ALA A 388 19.09 -5.40 10.11
CA ALA A 388 19.78 -5.48 8.84
C ALA A 388 20.28 -4.08 8.47
N VAL A 389 21.53 -4.01 8.03
CA VAL A 389 22.06 -2.83 7.34
C VAL A 389 21.87 -3.06 5.86
N ILE A 390 21.26 -2.10 5.19
CA ILE A 390 21.08 -2.10 3.74
C ILE A 390 21.83 -0.92 3.13
N ALA A 391 22.31 -1.11 1.91
CA ALA A 391 22.91 -0.04 1.09
C ALA A 391 22.05 0.19 -0.14
N THR A 392 22.00 1.42 -0.61
CA THR A 392 21.40 1.80 -1.89
C THR A 392 22.37 2.67 -2.69
N LYS A 393 22.39 2.50 -4.01
CA LYS A 393 23.06 3.45 -4.90
C LYS A 393 22.18 4.67 -5.11
N VAL A 394 22.82 5.83 -5.10
CA VAL A 394 22.15 7.09 -5.45
C VAL A 394 22.43 7.39 -6.92
N ILE A 395 21.40 7.42 -7.74
CA ILE A 395 21.51 7.62 -9.19
C ILE A 395 20.71 8.86 -9.57
N ASN A 396 21.38 9.90 -10.01
CA ASN A 396 20.76 11.19 -10.38
C ASN A 396 19.80 11.73 -9.30
N GLY A 397 20.20 11.64 -8.02
CA GLY A 397 19.40 12.12 -6.90
C GLY A 397 18.20 11.23 -6.56
N ASN A 398 18.19 9.97 -6.99
CA ASN A 398 17.16 8.99 -6.65
C ASN A 398 17.76 7.76 -5.96
N SER A 399 16.99 7.18 -5.05
CA SER A 399 17.34 5.91 -4.41
C SER A 399 17.24 4.76 -5.40
N GLY A 400 18.30 3.97 -5.52
CA GLY A 400 18.31 2.72 -6.26
C GLY A 400 17.81 1.53 -5.44
N PRO A 401 17.86 0.31 -6.01
CA PRO A 401 17.44 -0.90 -5.31
C PRO A 401 18.25 -1.16 -4.03
N PRO A 402 17.59 -1.47 -2.89
CA PRO A 402 18.27 -1.81 -1.65
C PRO A 402 18.97 -3.17 -1.75
N ARG A 403 20.15 -3.30 -1.14
CA ARG A 403 20.89 -4.56 -0.98
C ARG A 403 21.32 -4.74 0.46
N ILE A 404 21.25 -5.96 0.99
CA ILE A 404 21.66 -6.29 2.36
C ILE A 404 23.18 -6.34 2.42
N VAL A 405 23.78 -5.59 3.37
CA VAL A 405 25.23 -5.56 3.61
C VAL A 405 25.63 -6.20 4.94
N ALA A 406 24.75 -6.18 5.94
CA ALA A 406 24.95 -6.88 7.21
C ALA A 406 23.60 -7.29 7.83
N THR A 407 23.63 -8.33 8.66
CA THR A 407 22.47 -8.80 9.42
C THR A 407 22.87 -9.23 10.83
N HIS A 408 21.97 -9.07 11.78
CA HIS A 408 22.13 -9.53 13.16
C HIS A 408 20.80 -10.08 13.65
N PHE A 409 20.83 -11.25 14.32
CA PHE A 409 19.65 -11.94 14.85
C PHE A 409 19.93 -12.41 16.28
N TRP A 410 18.98 -12.17 17.22
CA TRP A 410 19.12 -12.60 18.62
C TRP A 410 17.81 -12.96 19.27
#